data_c4c51d320320bd23625ff7e810ea978f
#
_entry.id   c4c51d320320bd23625ff7e810ea978f
#
_cell.length_a   1.000
_cell.length_b   1.000
_cell.length_c   1.000
_cell.angle_alpha   90.00
_cell.angle_beta   90.00
_cell.angle_gamma   90.00
#
_symmetry.space_group_name_H-M   'P 1'
#
loop_
_entity.id
_entity.type
_entity.pdbx_description
1 polymer ?
#
loop_
_entity_poly.entity_id
_entity_poly.type
_entity_poly.pdbx_seq_one_letter_code
_entity_poly.pdbx_strand_id
1 'polypeptide(L)'
;MVDRRDRGLRNDGRLAKSVAKNVTLWPTMTRLERIAILAAGGPAPGINSVIGAATIRACLAGIEVLGISDGFYWLMQGDISHAAPLTIKNVAAIHFRGGVFIGISRANPASDESLISRTLDSLERLSVDAVITIGGDETALAAMRLAEAADGRLKFVHVPKTIDNDLALPDGIFTFGFQTARHVGVGIVKDLQVDAATTSRWYFIITMGRKSGHLALGIGKAAGVTLTIIPEEFGSSTVPIRKVIDLLAGAIIKRRGYGRRDGVAILAEGVMERIDPADRELFSETSLDPETNRRISEVRFGELLRTEVTRRLTELGIDATVVAKNIGYELRCADPIPFDMEYTRDLGYCASKYLLDDGSDAIISVHNGRFNPIPFRDLVDPTTGRMRVRTVDIDTEHYKIARRYMLRLRRDDFEDPIELDKLARVAHLSVEEFRLQFEYLVADEPPPLHFER
;
A
#
# COMPACT_ATOMS: atom_id res chain seq x y z
N MET A 1 59.40 -45.16 -31.61
CA MET A 1 59.20 -46.27 -32.54
C MET A 1 57.83 -46.05 -33.16
N VAL A 2 57.81 -45.45 -34.39
CA VAL A 2 57.57 -46.11 -35.65
C VAL A 2 56.10 -46.56 -35.72
N ASP A 3 55.25 -46.07 -36.59
CA ASP A 3 55.43 -45.98 -38.04
C ASP A 3 54.34 -45.11 -38.69
N ARG A 4 54.70 -44.36 -39.70
CA ARG A 4 53.85 -43.66 -40.71
C ARG A 4 53.22 -44.69 -41.65
N ARG A 5 52.00 -44.44 -42.14
CA ARG A 5 51.71 -44.68 -43.55
C ARG A 5 50.62 -43.75 -44.10
N ASP A 6 51.06 -42.97 -45.00
CA ASP A 6 50.36 -42.23 -46.07
C ASP A 6 49.49 -43.14 -46.94
N ARG A 7 48.33 -42.64 -47.38
CA ARG A 7 47.67 -42.89 -48.68
C ARG A 7 46.50 -41.88 -48.73
N GLY A 8 46.50 -40.87 -49.55
CA GLY A 8 46.55 -40.95 -50.97
C GLY A 8 45.30 -40.22 -51.54
N LEU A 9 45.49 -39.06 -52.12
CA LEU A 9 44.53 -38.19 -52.82
C LEU A 9 43.63 -38.95 -53.78
N ARG A 10 42.33 -38.69 -53.84
CA ARG A 10 41.56 -38.49 -55.04
C ARG A 10 40.54 -37.40 -54.93
N ASN A 11 40.71 -36.43 -55.75
CA ASN A 11 39.86 -35.29 -56.05
C ASN A 11 38.70 -35.80 -56.94
N ASP A 12 37.43 -35.57 -56.52
CA ASP A 12 36.30 -35.59 -57.47
C ASP A 12 35.40 -34.37 -57.13
N GLY A 13 35.63 -33.35 -57.95
CA GLY A 13 34.75 -32.24 -58.06
C GLY A 13 33.47 -32.61 -58.82
N ARG A 14 32.35 -32.42 -58.20
CA ARG A 14 31.03 -32.08 -58.80
C ARG A 14 29.98 -32.13 -57.67
N LEU A 15 29.52 -30.95 -57.33
CA LEU A 15 28.12 -30.58 -57.03
C LEU A 15 28.05 -29.39 -56.04
N ALA A 16 28.54 -28.25 -56.59
CA ALA A 16 28.14 -26.98 -56.04
C ALA A 16 26.87 -26.53 -56.77
N LYS A 17 25.69 -26.82 -56.24
CA LYS A 17 24.48 -26.10 -56.67
C LYS A 17 23.46 -26.15 -55.46
N SER A 18 23.10 -24.96 -55.02
CA SER A 18 21.81 -24.63 -54.46
C SER A 18 21.44 -25.20 -53.09
N VAL A 19 21.91 -24.57 -52.02
CA VAL A 19 21.10 -24.37 -50.84
C VAL A 19 21.07 -22.86 -50.61
N ALA A 20 20.12 -22.18 -51.25
CA ALA A 20 19.68 -20.88 -50.82
C ALA A 20 19.07 -21.11 -49.42
N LYS A 21 19.83 -20.85 -48.36
CA LYS A 21 19.32 -20.75 -47.01
C LYS A 21 18.33 -19.60 -47.04
N ASN A 22 17.05 -19.92 -46.87
CA ASN A 22 16.06 -19.00 -46.35
C ASN A 22 16.59 -18.50 -45.00
N VAL A 23 17.34 -17.41 -45.03
CA VAL A 23 17.56 -16.59 -43.85
C VAL A 23 16.18 -15.97 -43.59
N THR A 24 15.41 -16.61 -42.71
CA THR A 24 14.29 -15.97 -42.07
C THR A 24 14.92 -14.76 -41.39
N LEU A 25 14.74 -13.59 -41.98
CA LEU A 25 15.00 -12.31 -41.30
C LEU A 25 14.10 -12.32 -40.08
N TRP A 26 14.69 -12.60 -38.91
CA TRP A 26 14.05 -12.27 -37.63
C TRP A 26 13.67 -10.80 -37.73
N PRO A 27 12.43 -10.41 -37.33
CA PRO A 27 12.09 -9.02 -37.27
C PRO A 27 13.19 -8.33 -36.47
N THR A 28 13.74 -7.26 -37.01
CA THR A 28 14.77 -6.44 -36.38
C THR A 28 14.26 -6.09 -35.01
N MET A 29 14.81 -6.74 -33.98
CA MET A 29 14.53 -6.35 -32.56
C MET A 29 14.94 -4.88 -32.48
N THR A 30 13.95 -4.01 -32.30
CA THR A 30 14.20 -2.60 -32.07
C THR A 30 15.02 -2.53 -30.79
N ARG A 31 16.29 -2.14 -30.95
CA ARG A 31 17.22 -2.04 -29.80
C ARG A 31 16.68 -0.98 -28.88
N LEU A 32 16.43 -1.36 -27.61
CA LEU A 32 16.05 -0.42 -26.58
C LEU A 32 17.16 0.64 -26.41
N GLU A 33 16.85 1.91 -26.64
CA GLU A 33 17.82 3.01 -26.58
C GLU A 33 17.52 3.98 -25.42
N ARG A 34 16.22 4.17 -25.10
CA ARG A 34 15.80 5.15 -24.09
C ARG A 34 14.66 4.65 -23.24
N ILE A 35 14.83 4.74 -21.90
CA ILE A 35 13.81 4.41 -20.91
C ILE A 35 13.38 5.69 -20.17
N ALA A 36 12.07 5.90 -20.02
CA ALA A 36 11.52 6.89 -19.10
C ALA A 36 11.19 6.27 -17.75
N ILE A 37 11.46 6.99 -16.66
CA ILE A 37 11.06 6.63 -15.29
C ILE A 37 10.17 7.73 -14.75
N LEU A 38 9.02 7.37 -14.22
CA LEU A 38 8.11 8.29 -13.55
C LEU A 38 7.50 7.68 -12.28
N ALA A 39 7.14 8.56 -11.34
CA ALA A 39 6.46 8.18 -10.09
C ALA A 39 5.11 8.88 -9.98
N ALA A 40 4.04 8.14 -9.68
CA ALA A 40 2.70 8.70 -9.56
C ALA A 40 1.95 8.21 -8.31
N GLY A 41 0.93 8.98 -7.91
CA GLY A 41 0.17 8.76 -6.68
C GLY A 41 0.75 9.53 -5.48
N GLY A 42 0.76 8.93 -4.30
CA GLY A 42 1.41 9.49 -3.11
C GLY A 42 2.86 9.03 -2.95
N PRO A 43 3.74 9.77 -2.25
CA PRO A 43 5.07 9.30 -1.95
C PRO A 43 5.07 8.06 -1.05
N ALA A 44 6.15 7.30 -1.09
CA ALA A 44 6.42 6.19 -0.17
C ALA A 44 7.94 6.02 0.00
N PRO A 45 8.39 5.54 1.15
CA PRO A 45 9.81 5.24 1.37
C PRO A 45 10.32 4.20 0.36
N GLY A 46 11.45 4.50 -0.28
CA GLY A 46 12.09 3.59 -1.23
C GLY A 46 11.92 3.96 -2.71
N ILE A 47 11.05 4.93 -3.08
CA ILE A 47 10.90 5.37 -4.49
C ILE A 47 12.25 5.78 -5.09
N ASN A 48 13.03 6.57 -4.37
CA ASN A 48 14.35 7.01 -4.83
C ASN A 48 15.32 5.83 -5.04
N SER A 49 15.21 4.80 -4.24
CA SER A 49 16.01 3.59 -4.37
C SER A 49 15.65 2.81 -5.64
N VAL A 50 14.36 2.71 -5.99
CA VAL A 50 13.89 2.14 -7.27
C VAL A 50 14.45 2.94 -8.44
N ILE A 51 14.28 4.29 -8.42
CA ILE A 51 14.80 5.19 -9.47
C ILE A 51 16.29 4.99 -9.65
N GLY A 52 17.05 5.00 -8.55
CA GLY A 52 18.51 4.84 -8.58
C GLY A 52 18.93 3.50 -9.16
N ALA A 53 18.36 2.39 -8.69
CA ALA A 53 18.73 1.05 -9.14
C ALA A 53 18.36 0.81 -10.60
N ALA A 54 17.16 1.25 -11.03
CA ALA A 54 16.72 1.15 -12.41
C ALA A 54 17.62 1.96 -13.36
N THR A 55 17.92 3.21 -12.99
CA THR A 55 18.82 4.08 -13.77
C THR A 55 20.22 3.47 -13.89
N ILE A 56 20.82 3.04 -12.78
CA ILE A 56 22.17 2.45 -12.80
C ILE A 56 22.21 1.23 -13.71
N ARG A 57 21.22 0.32 -13.59
CA ARG A 57 21.16 -0.90 -14.41
C ARG A 57 21.02 -0.60 -15.91
N ALA A 58 20.16 0.36 -16.27
CA ALA A 58 19.96 0.78 -17.66
C ALA A 58 21.22 1.46 -18.23
N CYS A 59 21.79 2.43 -17.51
CA CYS A 59 23.02 3.13 -17.94
C CYS A 59 24.21 2.18 -18.11
N LEU A 60 24.36 1.14 -17.27
CA LEU A 60 25.40 0.10 -17.43
C LEU A 60 25.19 -0.76 -18.68
N ALA A 61 24.00 -0.79 -19.24
CA ALA A 61 23.68 -1.44 -20.51
C ALA A 61 23.81 -0.46 -21.71
N GLY A 62 24.21 0.79 -21.47
CA GLY A 62 24.33 1.82 -22.52
C GLY A 62 22.99 2.46 -22.92
N ILE A 63 21.94 2.33 -22.09
CA ILE A 63 20.62 2.88 -22.33
C ILE A 63 20.53 4.27 -21.70
N GLU A 64 19.98 5.23 -22.43
CA GLU A 64 19.64 6.55 -21.91
C GLU A 64 18.41 6.47 -20.99
N VAL A 65 18.45 7.19 -19.86
CA VAL A 65 17.32 7.22 -18.92
C VAL A 65 16.84 8.65 -18.72
N LEU A 66 15.54 8.85 -18.90
CA LEU A 66 14.86 10.11 -18.63
C LEU A 66 14.01 9.99 -17.35
N GLY A 67 14.19 10.92 -16.41
CA GLY A 67 13.27 11.12 -15.29
C GLY A 67 12.18 12.09 -15.71
N ILE A 68 10.93 11.68 -15.63
CA ILE A 68 9.77 12.53 -15.90
C ILE A 68 9.31 13.17 -14.60
N SER A 69 9.34 14.49 -14.54
CA SER A 69 8.91 15.23 -13.35
C SER A 69 7.40 15.14 -13.13
N ASP A 70 7.00 15.06 -11.86
CA ASP A 70 5.60 15.09 -11.42
C ASP A 70 4.70 14.03 -12.08
N GLY A 71 5.26 12.84 -12.32
CA GLY A 71 4.52 11.69 -12.83
C GLY A 71 3.96 11.93 -14.24
N PHE A 72 2.65 11.72 -14.42
CA PHE A 72 1.98 11.91 -15.71
C PHE A 72 1.57 13.36 -15.98
N TYR A 73 1.69 14.26 -15.00
CA TYR A 73 1.05 15.59 -15.05
C TYR A 73 1.41 16.37 -16.32
N TRP A 74 2.70 16.51 -16.64
CA TRP A 74 3.17 17.26 -17.78
C TRP A 74 2.98 16.53 -19.12
N LEU A 75 3.14 15.20 -19.10
CA LEU A 75 2.89 14.37 -20.29
C LEU A 75 1.43 14.50 -20.77
N MET A 76 0.47 14.50 -19.84
CA MET A 76 -0.95 14.69 -20.14
C MET A 76 -1.27 16.06 -20.74
N GLN A 77 -0.42 17.06 -20.51
CA GLN A 77 -0.55 18.41 -21.10
C GLN A 77 0.19 18.57 -22.42
N GLY A 78 0.96 17.57 -22.85
CA GLY A 78 1.80 17.63 -24.04
C GLY A 78 3.11 18.42 -23.81
N ASP A 79 3.45 18.74 -22.57
CA ASP A 79 4.69 19.45 -22.22
C ASP A 79 5.81 18.46 -21.89
N ILE A 80 6.79 18.39 -22.79
CA ILE A 80 7.95 17.49 -22.67
C ILE A 80 9.18 18.17 -22.04
N SER A 81 9.10 19.45 -21.70
CA SER A 81 10.23 20.20 -21.10
C SER A 81 10.55 19.75 -19.67
N HIS A 82 9.67 18.96 -19.04
CA HIS A 82 9.79 18.41 -17.71
C HIS A 82 10.42 16.99 -17.65
N ALA A 83 11.07 16.59 -18.74
CA ALA A 83 11.89 15.37 -18.82
C ALA A 83 13.38 15.74 -18.71
N ALA A 84 14.11 15.09 -17.79
CA ALA A 84 15.53 15.35 -17.58
C ALA A 84 16.35 14.06 -17.58
N PRO A 85 17.59 14.06 -18.12
CA PRO A 85 18.45 12.88 -18.08
C PRO A 85 18.79 12.45 -16.67
N LEU A 86 18.62 11.16 -16.37
CA LEU A 86 19.12 10.52 -15.17
C LEU A 86 20.43 9.81 -15.48
N THR A 87 21.44 10.05 -14.66
CA THR A 87 22.78 9.47 -14.79
C THR A 87 23.18 8.77 -13.50
N ILE A 88 24.11 7.82 -13.57
CA ILE A 88 24.65 7.16 -12.38
C ILE A 88 25.11 8.21 -11.34
N LYS A 89 25.73 9.30 -11.81
CA LYS A 89 26.27 10.35 -10.94
C LYS A 89 25.18 11.02 -10.09
N ASN A 90 24.01 11.33 -10.68
CA ASN A 90 22.98 12.07 -9.95
C ASN A 90 22.04 11.16 -9.13
N VAL A 91 22.02 9.85 -9.40
CA VAL A 91 21.18 8.91 -8.65
C VAL A 91 21.94 8.03 -7.63
N ALA A 92 23.27 8.02 -7.64
CA ALA A 92 24.06 7.10 -6.82
C ALA A 92 23.82 7.24 -5.30
N ALA A 93 23.46 8.44 -4.83
CA ALA A 93 23.31 8.76 -3.41
C ALA A 93 21.86 9.06 -2.99
N ILE A 94 20.84 8.71 -3.79
CA ILE A 94 19.45 9.00 -3.41
C ILE A 94 18.73 7.81 -2.75
N HIS A 95 19.28 6.60 -2.81
CA HIS A 95 18.61 5.37 -2.42
C HIS A 95 18.19 5.29 -0.94
N PHE A 96 18.83 6.03 -0.06
CA PHE A 96 18.52 6.06 1.37
C PHE A 96 17.65 7.26 1.79
N ARG A 97 17.19 8.08 0.84
CA ARG A 97 16.39 9.28 1.12
C ARG A 97 14.92 9.05 0.87
N GLY A 98 14.10 9.55 1.78
CA GLY A 98 12.66 9.68 1.58
C GLY A 98 12.29 10.71 0.52
N GLY A 99 11.00 10.84 0.26
CA GLY A 99 10.49 11.70 -0.79
C GLY A 99 10.70 11.13 -2.20
N VAL A 100 10.63 11.99 -3.23
CA VAL A 100 10.73 11.59 -4.64
C VAL A 100 11.64 12.54 -5.41
N PHE A 101 12.76 12.06 -5.89
CA PHE A 101 13.80 12.84 -6.56
C PHE A 101 13.33 13.56 -7.82
N ILE A 102 12.41 12.93 -8.58
CA ILE A 102 11.83 13.46 -9.82
C ILE A 102 10.43 14.11 -9.60
N GLY A 103 10.02 14.35 -8.35
CA GLY A 103 8.67 14.79 -8.07
C GLY A 103 7.61 13.70 -8.27
N ILE A 104 6.37 13.98 -7.88
CA ILE A 104 5.26 13.04 -7.96
C ILE A 104 3.93 13.80 -8.03
N SER A 105 2.95 13.28 -8.76
CA SER A 105 1.60 13.82 -8.78
C SER A 105 0.54 12.71 -8.79
N ARG A 106 -0.72 13.09 -8.60
CA ARG A 106 -1.87 12.17 -8.72
C ARG A 106 -2.55 12.24 -10.09
N ALA A 107 -1.94 12.93 -11.05
CA ALA A 107 -2.43 12.97 -12.42
C ALA A 107 -2.53 11.56 -12.99
N ASN A 108 -3.70 11.22 -13.55
CA ASN A 108 -4.01 9.87 -14.01
C ASN A 108 -4.53 9.93 -15.45
N PRO A 109 -3.76 9.50 -16.45
CA PRO A 109 -4.19 9.50 -17.85
C PRO A 109 -5.32 8.51 -18.14
N ALA A 110 -5.50 7.47 -17.31
CA ALA A 110 -6.57 6.49 -17.49
C ALA A 110 -7.99 7.03 -17.19
N SER A 111 -8.10 8.29 -16.77
CA SER A 111 -9.39 8.94 -16.54
C SER A 111 -10.11 9.34 -17.83
N ASP A 112 -9.41 9.49 -18.95
CA ASP A 112 -9.94 9.91 -20.24
C ASP A 112 -9.05 9.43 -21.41
N GLU A 113 -9.66 8.91 -22.48
CA GLU A 113 -8.95 8.41 -23.68
C GLU A 113 -8.09 9.48 -24.37
N SER A 114 -8.52 10.74 -24.34
CA SER A 114 -7.75 11.84 -24.91
C SER A 114 -6.45 12.10 -24.15
N LEU A 115 -6.45 11.84 -22.82
CA LEU A 115 -5.26 11.97 -21.98
C LEU A 115 -4.29 10.81 -22.19
N ILE A 116 -4.80 9.60 -22.47
CA ILE A 116 -3.98 8.45 -22.88
C ILE A 116 -3.26 8.79 -24.18
N SER A 117 -3.97 9.20 -25.23
CA SER A 117 -3.38 9.58 -26.52
C SER A 117 -2.31 10.65 -26.36
N ARG A 118 -2.62 11.73 -25.62
CA ARG A 118 -1.67 12.83 -25.40
C ARG A 118 -0.43 12.43 -24.62
N THR A 119 -0.60 11.51 -23.64
CA THR A 119 0.53 10.96 -22.89
C THR A 119 1.44 10.13 -23.78
N LEU A 120 0.88 9.28 -24.67
CA LEU A 120 1.64 8.50 -25.63
C LEU A 120 2.35 9.40 -26.63
N ASP A 121 1.69 10.40 -27.21
CA ASP A 121 2.29 11.38 -28.12
C ASP A 121 3.48 12.10 -27.45
N SER A 122 3.38 12.43 -26.18
CA SER A 122 4.48 13.04 -25.41
C SER A 122 5.66 12.11 -25.24
N LEU A 123 5.43 10.84 -24.94
CA LEU A 123 6.47 9.81 -24.83
C LEU A 123 7.15 9.54 -26.20
N GLU A 124 6.38 9.49 -27.27
CA GLU A 124 6.90 9.35 -28.64
C GLU A 124 7.78 10.55 -29.04
N ARG A 125 7.36 11.78 -28.73
CA ARG A 125 8.16 13.01 -28.97
C ARG A 125 9.46 13.02 -28.16
N LEU A 126 9.50 12.36 -27.01
CA LEU A 126 10.72 12.15 -26.21
C LEU A 126 11.58 11.00 -26.76
N SER A 127 11.14 10.30 -27.81
CA SER A 127 11.79 9.10 -28.37
C SER A 127 12.05 8.03 -27.31
N VAL A 128 11.05 7.77 -26.46
CA VAL A 128 11.10 6.77 -25.40
C VAL A 128 10.67 5.41 -25.98
N ASP A 129 11.41 4.35 -25.72
CA ASP A 129 11.09 2.98 -26.13
C ASP A 129 10.37 2.21 -25.04
N ALA A 130 10.63 2.56 -23.77
CA ALA A 130 10.04 1.88 -22.63
C ALA A 130 9.84 2.81 -21.44
N VAL A 131 8.85 2.51 -20.61
CA VAL A 131 8.47 3.29 -19.43
C VAL A 131 8.48 2.41 -18.19
N ILE A 132 9.18 2.86 -17.15
CA ILE A 132 9.08 2.32 -15.80
C ILE A 132 8.19 3.25 -14.99
N THR A 133 7.02 2.78 -14.61
CA THR A 133 6.10 3.50 -13.73
C THR A 133 6.26 3.01 -12.30
N ILE A 134 6.25 3.93 -11.33
CA ILE A 134 6.35 3.62 -9.91
C ILE A 134 5.10 4.18 -9.21
N GLY A 135 4.25 3.32 -8.64
CA GLY A 135 3.00 3.81 -8.06
C GLY A 135 2.10 2.76 -7.45
N GLY A 136 0.91 3.19 -7.03
CA GLY A 136 -0.15 2.33 -6.51
C GLY A 136 -1.02 1.71 -7.60
N ASP A 137 -2.19 1.22 -7.19
CA ASP A 137 -3.17 0.55 -8.05
C ASP A 137 -3.64 1.41 -9.24
N GLU A 138 -3.94 2.69 -9.01
CA GLU A 138 -4.34 3.60 -10.09
C GLU A 138 -3.21 3.85 -11.10
N THR A 139 -1.96 3.90 -10.63
CA THR A 139 -0.79 4.05 -11.51
C THR A 139 -0.53 2.77 -12.31
N ALA A 140 -0.72 1.61 -11.70
CA ALA A 140 -0.62 0.31 -12.38
C ALA A 140 -1.69 0.18 -13.46
N LEU A 141 -2.93 0.59 -13.18
CA LEU A 141 -4.02 0.63 -14.16
C LEU A 141 -3.71 1.60 -15.32
N ALA A 142 -3.16 2.78 -15.01
CA ALA A 142 -2.75 3.73 -16.03
C ALA A 142 -1.64 3.16 -16.94
N ALA A 143 -0.64 2.51 -16.35
CA ALA A 143 0.42 1.84 -17.09
C ALA A 143 -0.12 0.74 -18.03
N MET A 144 -1.05 -0.07 -17.56
CA MET A 144 -1.73 -1.09 -18.35
C MET A 144 -2.49 -0.48 -19.53
N ARG A 145 -3.32 0.55 -19.28
CA ARG A 145 -4.09 1.21 -20.33
C ARG A 145 -3.22 1.89 -21.38
N LEU A 146 -2.11 2.50 -20.96
CA LEU A 146 -1.12 3.06 -21.87
C LEU A 146 -0.43 1.96 -22.68
N ALA A 147 -0.10 0.83 -22.09
CA ALA A 147 0.48 -0.32 -22.78
C ALA A 147 -0.48 -0.88 -23.85
N GLU A 148 -1.75 -1.06 -23.51
CA GLU A 148 -2.80 -1.49 -24.44
C GLU A 148 -2.94 -0.52 -25.63
N ALA A 149 -3.02 0.79 -25.36
CA ALA A 149 -3.16 1.81 -26.38
C ALA A 149 -1.88 2.00 -27.21
N ALA A 150 -0.71 1.70 -26.65
CA ALA A 150 0.55 1.74 -27.39
C ALA A 150 0.69 0.59 -28.39
N ASP A 151 -0.05 -0.50 -28.23
CA ASP A 151 -0.09 -1.66 -29.15
C ASP A 151 1.33 -2.15 -29.56
N GLY A 152 2.20 -2.35 -28.56
CA GLY A 152 3.57 -2.82 -28.73
C GLY A 152 4.59 -1.77 -29.22
N ARG A 153 4.19 -0.53 -29.49
CA ARG A 153 5.10 0.57 -29.87
C ARG A 153 5.97 1.04 -28.71
N LEU A 154 5.46 0.94 -27.50
CA LEU A 154 6.13 1.29 -26.23
C LEU A 154 5.98 0.14 -25.25
N LYS A 155 7.02 -0.15 -24.51
CA LYS A 155 6.99 -1.15 -23.42
C LYS A 155 6.70 -0.51 -22.09
N PHE A 156 5.91 -1.16 -21.26
CA PHE A 156 5.58 -0.68 -19.94
C PHE A 156 5.88 -1.72 -18.87
N VAL A 157 6.52 -1.28 -17.79
CA VAL A 157 6.64 -2.07 -16.57
C VAL A 157 6.25 -1.20 -15.38
N HIS A 158 5.69 -1.83 -14.35
CA HIS A 158 5.24 -1.14 -13.16
C HIS A 158 5.91 -1.68 -11.91
N VAL A 159 6.43 -0.80 -11.06
CA VAL A 159 6.95 -1.15 -9.74
C VAL A 159 5.92 -0.77 -8.68
N PRO A 160 5.37 -1.77 -7.97
CA PRO A 160 4.22 -1.58 -7.08
C PRO A 160 4.64 -0.89 -5.79
N LYS A 161 4.06 0.27 -5.52
CA LYS A 161 4.35 1.15 -4.41
C LYS A 161 3.07 1.52 -3.65
N THR A 162 2.97 1.12 -2.38
CA THR A 162 1.97 1.64 -1.45
C THR A 162 2.38 1.37 -0.01
N ILE A 163 2.16 2.33 0.89
CA ILE A 163 2.36 2.11 2.33
C ILE A 163 1.19 1.35 2.95
N ASP A 164 0.06 1.24 2.25
CA ASP A 164 -1.15 0.58 2.75
C ASP A 164 -1.11 -0.93 2.53
N ASN A 165 -0.16 -1.44 1.73
CA ASN A 165 -0.03 -2.86 1.38
C ASN A 165 -1.31 -3.45 0.74
N ASP A 166 -2.02 -2.63 -0.02
CA ASP A 166 -3.36 -2.89 -0.54
C ASP A 166 -3.41 -3.36 -2.00
N LEU A 167 -2.28 -3.54 -2.68
CA LEU A 167 -2.23 -4.14 -4.01
C LEU A 167 -2.21 -5.68 -3.91
N ALA A 168 -3.05 -6.36 -4.69
CA ALA A 168 -3.23 -7.82 -4.65
C ALA A 168 -2.04 -8.60 -5.25
N LEU A 169 -0.84 -8.37 -4.72
CA LEU A 169 0.34 -9.18 -5.02
C LEU A 169 0.19 -10.58 -4.42
N PRO A 170 0.87 -11.61 -4.97
CA PRO A 170 0.88 -12.94 -4.38
C PRO A 170 1.26 -12.96 -2.90
N ASP A 171 0.81 -13.99 -2.18
CA ASP A 171 1.06 -14.15 -0.75
C ASP A 171 2.55 -14.06 -0.41
N GLY A 172 2.83 -13.40 0.72
CA GLY A 172 4.20 -13.20 1.19
C GLY A 172 4.96 -12.04 0.52
N ILE A 173 4.40 -11.42 -0.54
CA ILE A 173 4.98 -10.23 -1.18
C ILE A 173 4.33 -8.97 -0.60
N PHE A 174 5.15 -8.10 -0.01
CA PHE A 174 4.71 -6.78 0.44
C PHE A 174 4.92 -5.75 -0.66
N THR A 175 4.07 -4.72 -0.68
CA THR A 175 4.37 -3.51 -1.43
C THR A 175 5.47 -2.73 -0.71
N PHE A 176 6.41 -2.15 -1.45
CA PHE A 176 7.48 -1.40 -0.80
C PHE A 176 6.96 -0.08 -0.18
N GLY A 177 7.66 0.36 0.86
CA GLY A 177 7.30 1.49 1.70
C GLY A 177 6.42 1.12 2.89
N PHE A 178 5.69 0.00 2.84
CA PHE A 178 4.85 -0.48 3.95
C PHE A 178 5.67 -0.78 5.21
N GLN A 179 6.79 -1.47 5.09
CA GLN A 179 7.59 -1.86 6.25
C GLN A 179 8.23 -0.65 6.94
N THR A 180 8.68 0.33 6.17
CA THR A 180 9.17 1.61 6.71
C THR A 180 8.05 2.39 7.37
N ALA A 181 6.90 2.56 6.71
CA ALA A 181 5.75 3.26 7.27
C ALA A 181 5.30 2.63 8.59
N ARG A 182 5.22 1.31 8.64
CA ARG A 182 4.92 0.55 9.87
C ARG A 182 5.97 0.82 10.95
N HIS A 183 7.25 0.77 10.63
CA HIS A 183 8.34 1.01 11.58
C HIS A 183 8.28 2.40 12.20
N VAL A 184 8.14 3.43 11.38
CA VAL A 184 8.04 4.82 11.84
C VAL A 184 6.77 5.04 12.66
N GLY A 185 5.64 4.48 12.20
CA GLY A 185 4.37 4.53 12.92
C GLY A 185 4.45 3.89 14.31
N VAL A 186 5.15 2.76 14.44
CA VAL A 186 5.40 2.12 15.75
C VAL A 186 6.17 3.04 16.68
N GLY A 187 7.21 3.74 16.17
CA GLY A 187 7.98 4.72 16.96
C GLY A 187 7.08 5.81 17.53
N ILE A 188 6.30 6.47 16.66
CA ILE A 188 5.37 7.54 17.05
C ILE A 188 4.34 7.04 18.08
N VAL A 189 3.77 5.86 17.85
CA VAL A 189 2.74 5.30 18.74
C VAL A 189 3.30 4.91 20.09
N LYS A 190 4.53 4.41 20.17
CA LYS A 190 5.20 4.13 21.44
C LYS A 190 5.37 5.39 22.29
N ASP A 191 5.76 6.52 21.68
CA ASP A 191 5.88 7.79 22.40
C ASP A 191 4.51 8.25 22.92
N LEU A 192 3.46 8.11 22.11
CA LEU A 192 2.09 8.42 22.53
C LEU A 192 1.56 7.49 23.64
N GLN A 193 1.98 6.22 23.69
CA GLN A 193 1.64 5.32 24.81
C GLN A 193 2.29 5.76 26.12
N VAL A 194 3.54 6.25 26.06
CA VAL A 194 4.21 6.81 27.25
C VAL A 194 3.49 8.07 27.73
N ASP A 195 3.13 8.98 26.84
CA ASP A 195 2.36 10.18 27.19
C ASP A 195 0.97 9.81 27.75
N ALA A 196 0.26 8.89 27.10
CA ALA A 196 -1.04 8.40 27.56
C ALA A 196 -0.98 7.89 29.03
N ALA A 197 0.02 7.05 29.32
CA ALA A 197 0.21 6.48 30.65
C ALA A 197 0.59 7.54 31.69
N THR A 198 1.43 8.52 31.30
CA THR A 198 1.88 9.59 32.19
C THR A 198 0.78 10.58 32.52
N THR A 199 -0.09 10.88 31.56
CA THR A 199 -1.13 11.92 31.66
C THR A 199 -2.54 11.39 31.88
N SER A 200 -2.69 10.05 32.00
CA SER A 200 -3.98 9.36 32.17
C SER A 200 -5.02 9.72 31.10
N ARG A 201 -4.61 9.76 29.81
CA ARG A 201 -5.47 10.08 28.68
C ARG A 201 -5.53 8.97 27.63
N TRP A 202 -6.46 9.10 26.71
CA TRP A 202 -6.59 8.24 25.53
C TRP A 202 -6.17 8.96 24.27
N TYR A 203 -5.49 8.24 23.37
CA TYR A 203 -5.24 8.67 22.01
C TYR A 203 -6.07 7.83 21.02
N PHE A 204 -6.83 8.52 20.17
CA PHE A 204 -7.42 7.92 18.98
C PHE A 204 -6.58 8.31 17.78
N ILE A 205 -5.89 7.34 17.22
CA ILE A 205 -4.94 7.55 16.13
C ILE A 205 -5.57 7.02 14.84
N ILE A 206 -5.79 7.92 13.87
CA ILE A 206 -6.25 7.55 12.53
C ILE A 206 -5.02 7.37 11.66
N THR A 207 -4.90 6.20 11.01
CA THR A 207 -3.83 5.92 10.04
C THR A 207 -4.36 5.95 8.62
N MET A 208 -3.47 6.22 7.66
CA MET A 208 -3.74 5.93 6.25
C MET A 208 -4.07 4.44 6.08
N GLY A 209 -4.74 4.10 4.98
CA GLY A 209 -5.25 2.76 4.68
C GLY A 209 -6.75 2.79 4.41
N ARG A 210 -7.13 3.47 3.29
CA ARG A 210 -8.54 3.64 2.94
C ARG A 210 -9.20 2.34 2.50
N LYS A 211 -8.50 1.54 1.71
CA LYS A 211 -9.02 0.28 1.14
C LYS A 211 -8.69 -0.94 1.99
N SER A 212 -7.75 -0.80 2.93
CA SER A 212 -7.21 -1.92 3.69
C SER A 212 -6.68 -1.48 5.05
N GLY A 213 -6.88 -2.32 6.07
CA GLY A 213 -6.43 -2.12 7.44
C GLY A 213 -5.00 -2.57 7.74
N HIS A 214 -4.21 -3.01 6.75
CA HIS A 214 -2.88 -3.58 6.97
C HIS A 214 -1.93 -2.66 7.75
N LEU A 215 -1.93 -1.35 7.43
CA LEU A 215 -1.04 -0.40 8.09
C LEU A 215 -1.43 -0.19 9.56
N ALA A 216 -2.72 0.05 9.82
CA ALA A 216 -3.26 0.19 11.18
C ALA A 216 -2.97 -1.06 12.02
N LEU A 217 -3.29 -2.24 11.48
CA LEU A 217 -3.05 -3.53 12.13
C LEU A 217 -1.56 -3.76 12.39
N GLY A 218 -0.72 -3.49 11.39
CA GLY A 218 0.72 -3.68 11.47
C GLY A 218 1.38 -2.80 12.54
N ILE A 219 0.98 -1.53 12.62
CA ILE A 219 1.44 -0.60 13.66
C ILE A 219 0.89 -1.02 15.02
N GLY A 220 -0.43 -1.23 15.12
CA GLY A 220 -1.10 -1.52 16.38
C GLY A 220 -0.62 -2.82 17.04
N LYS A 221 -0.48 -3.88 16.24
CA LYS A 221 0.06 -5.17 16.72
C LYS A 221 1.52 -5.06 17.18
N ALA A 222 2.36 -4.35 16.42
CA ALA A 222 3.77 -4.23 16.74
C ALA A 222 4.04 -3.31 17.94
N ALA A 223 3.27 -2.22 18.08
CA ALA A 223 3.36 -1.31 19.23
C ALA A 223 2.65 -1.87 20.48
N GLY A 224 1.81 -2.90 20.35
CA GLY A 224 1.02 -3.44 21.46
C GLY A 224 -0.02 -2.43 21.99
N VAL A 225 -0.72 -1.75 21.10
CA VAL A 225 -1.74 -0.76 21.49
C VAL A 225 -2.95 -1.41 22.17
N THR A 226 -3.71 -0.60 22.88
CA THR A 226 -4.90 -1.07 23.62
C THR A 226 -5.95 -1.65 22.67
N LEU A 227 -6.21 -0.99 21.54
CA LEU A 227 -7.22 -1.41 20.55
C LEU A 227 -6.79 -1.02 19.14
N THR A 228 -7.04 -1.90 18.16
CA THR A 228 -6.95 -1.57 16.74
C THR A 228 -8.30 -1.91 16.08
N ILE A 229 -8.80 -1.00 15.22
CA ILE A 229 -10.05 -1.20 14.45
C ILE A 229 -9.72 -1.04 12.98
N ILE A 230 -10.09 -2.03 12.18
CA ILE A 230 -9.86 -2.07 10.73
C ILE A 230 -11.19 -2.28 9.99
N PRO A 231 -11.32 -1.79 8.75
CA PRO A 231 -12.59 -1.90 8.00
C PRO A 231 -13.02 -3.33 7.75
N GLU A 232 -12.09 -4.28 7.66
CA GLU A 232 -12.36 -5.69 7.38
C GLU A 232 -13.15 -6.37 8.50
N GLU A 233 -13.10 -5.86 9.72
CA GLU A 233 -13.90 -6.36 10.86
C GLU A 233 -15.41 -6.24 10.64
N PHE A 234 -15.83 -5.33 9.76
CA PHE A 234 -17.26 -5.07 9.48
C PHE A 234 -17.76 -5.78 8.22
N GLY A 235 -16.92 -6.57 7.58
CA GLY A 235 -17.26 -7.27 6.33
C GLY A 235 -17.60 -6.31 5.18
N SER A 236 -18.54 -6.69 4.33
CA SER A 236 -19.01 -5.86 3.20
C SER A 236 -20.16 -4.92 3.56
N SER A 237 -20.78 -5.09 4.72
CA SER A 237 -21.92 -4.30 5.17
C SER A 237 -21.49 -2.97 5.78
N THR A 238 -22.34 -1.96 5.67
CA THR A 238 -22.20 -0.74 6.46
C THR A 238 -22.70 -0.97 7.88
N VAL A 239 -22.20 -0.16 8.81
CA VAL A 239 -22.57 -0.20 10.22
C VAL A 239 -22.88 1.21 10.72
N PRO A 240 -23.79 1.36 11.69
CA PRO A 240 -23.99 2.64 12.34
C PRO A 240 -22.72 3.10 13.05
N ILE A 241 -22.43 4.38 13.00
CA ILE A 241 -21.27 4.97 13.69
C ILE A 241 -21.27 4.62 15.18
N ARG A 242 -22.45 4.43 15.75
CA ARG A 242 -22.65 4.01 17.14
C ARG A 242 -21.87 2.75 17.48
N LYS A 243 -21.75 1.78 16.54
CA LYS A 243 -20.97 0.55 16.76
C LYS A 243 -19.49 0.86 17.00
N VAL A 244 -18.90 1.78 16.24
CA VAL A 244 -17.50 2.19 16.41
C VAL A 244 -17.32 2.97 17.71
N ILE A 245 -18.26 3.86 18.06
CA ILE A 245 -18.26 4.61 19.30
C ILE A 245 -18.32 3.66 20.52
N ASP A 246 -19.23 2.70 20.50
CA ASP A 246 -19.42 1.76 21.60
C ASP A 246 -18.26 0.74 21.71
N LEU A 247 -17.58 0.38 20.60
CA LEU A 247 -16.32 -0.39 20.64
C LEU A 247 -15.21 0.36 21.40
N LEU A 248 -15.06 1.66 21.12
CA LEU A 248 -14.08 2.53 21.80
C LEU A 248 -14.48 2.76 23.28
N ALA A 249 -15.73 3.07 23.52
CA ALA A 249 -16.24 3.27 24.89
C ALA A 249 -16.12 1.99 25.73
N GLY A 250 -16.46 0.84 25.17
CA GLY A 250 -16.33 -0.47 25.82
C GLY A 250 -14.88 -0.80 26.18
N ALA A 251 -13.92 -0.47 25.30
CA ALA A 251 -12.49 -0.63 25.60
C ALA A 251 -12.05 0.28 26.76
N ILE A 252 -12.54 1.53 26.80
CA ILE A 252 -12.27 2.48 27.91
C ILE A 252 -12.85 1.97 29.22
N ILE A 253 -14.10 1.51 29.21
CA ILE A 253 -14.78 0.93 30.38
C ILE A 253 -14.00 -0.27 30.90
N LYS A 254 -13.66 -1.20 30.03
CA LYS A 254 -12.92 -2.41 30.40
C LYS A 254 -11.52 -2.07 30.95
N ARG A 255 -10.82 -1.12 30.35
CA ARG A 255 -9.51 -0.65 30.84
C ARG A 255 -9.60 -0.06 32.23
N ARG A 256 -10.65 0.72 32.51
CA ARG A 256 -10.93 1.27 33.85
C ARG A 256 -11.26 0.17 34.84
N GLY A 257 -11.98 -0.86 34.44
CA GLY A 257 -12.22 -2.05 35.27
C GLY A 257 -10.94 -2.74 35.74
N TYR A 258 -9.85 -2.57 35.00
CA TYR A 258 -8.50 -3.00 35.40
C TYR A 258 -7.66 -1.91 36.09
N GLY A 259 -8.29 -0.83 36.53
CA GLY A 259 -7.64 0.24 37.30
C GLY A 259 -6.80 1.21 36.46
N ARG A 260 -6.93 1.21 35.13
CA ARG A 260 -6.16 2.10 34.25
C ARG A 260 -7.08 3.10 33.55
N ARG A 261 -6.59 4.34 33.38
CA ARG A 261 -7.33 5.44 32.75
C ARG A 261 -6.77 5.85 31.40
N ASP A 262 -5.64 5.26 31.00
CA ASP A 262 -4.91 5.55 29.78
C ASP A 262 -5.16 4.49 28.70
N GLY A 263 -4.94 4.86 27.46
CA GLY A 263 -4.96 3.90 26.37
C GLY A 263 -4.67 4.54 25.01
N VAL A 264 -4.38 3.68 24.03
CA VAL A 264 -4.22 4.08 22.62
C VAL A 264 -5.07 3.18 21.77
N ALA A 265 -5.95 3.78 20.98
CA ALA A 265 -6.70 3.11 19.93
C ALA A 265 -6.20 3.57 18.56
N ILE A 266 -5.92 2.63 17.66
CA ILE A 266 -5.58 2.91 16.28
C ILE A 266 -6.74 2.49 15.39
N LEU A 267 -7.14 3.36 14.45
CA LEU A 267 -8.16 3.07 13.46
C LEU A 267 -7.60 3.32 12.06
N ALA A 268 -7.87 2.41 11.13
CA ALA A 268 -7.65 2.69 9.72
C ALA A 268 -8.69 3.70 9.22
N GLU A 269 -8.29 4.67 8.40
CA GLU A 269 -9.22 5.65 7.81
C GLU A 269 -10.37 4.99 7.02
N GLY A 270 -10.14 3.79 6.46
CA GLY A 270 -11.13 3.00 5.74
C GLY A 270 -12.33 2.56 6.58
N VAL A 271 -12.24 2.62 7.93
CA VAL A 271 -13.37 2.39 8.82
C VAL A 271 -14.50 3.39 8.54
N MET A 272 -14.16 4.63 8.15
CA MET A 272 -15.14 5.64 7.77
C MET A 272 -16.00 5.19 6.56
N GLU A 273 -15.44 4.44 5.63
CA GLU A 273 -16.16 3.94 4.45
C GLU A 273 -17.16 2.80 4.80
N ARG A 274 -17.01 2.22 5.99
CA ARG A 274 -17.94 1.21 6.53
C ARG A 274 -19.06 1.81 7.36
N ILE A 275 -19.02 3.11 7.66
CA ILE A 275 -20.10 3.79 8.38
C ILE A 275 -21.27 4.05 7.43
N ASP A 276 -22.50 3.91 7.93
CA ASP A 276 -23.73 4.15 7.16
C ASP A 276 -23.70 5.53 6.51
N PRO A 277 -24.16 5.67 5.25
CA PRO A 277 -24.16 6.95 4.54
C PRO A 277 -24.86 8.08 5.31
N ALA A 278 -25.99 7.79 5.98
CA ALA A 278 -26.72 8.77 6.78
C ALA A 278 -25.88 9.30 7.95
N ASP A 279 -25.10 8.43 8.60
CA ASP A 279 -24.19 8.87 9.67
C ASP A 279 -22.99 9.65 9.11
N ARG A 280 -22.56 9.33 7.86
CA ARG A 280 -21.48 10.05 7.20
C ARG A 280 -21.83 11.51 6.85
N GLU A 281 -23.10 11.82 6.67
CA GLU A 281 -23.55 13.22 6.46
C GLU A 281 -23.20 14.13 7.64
N LEU A 282 -23.04 13.58 8.85
CA LEU A 282 -22.55 14.32 10.01
C LEU A 282 -21.12 14.87 9.82
N PHE A 283 -20.37 14.35 8.84
CA PHE A 283 -19.01 14.78 8.48
C PHE A 283 -18.97 15.76 7.31
N SER A 284 -20.05 15.83 6.54
CA SER A 284 -20.11 16.61 5.31
C SER A 284 -20.56 18.04 5.57
N GLU A 285 -19.61 18.96 5.73
CA GLU A 285 -19.85 20.33 5.30
C GLU A 285 -19.32 20.48 3.88
N THR A 286 -20.15 21.05 3.05
CA THR A 286 -19.98 21.32 1.63
C THR A 286 -18.61 21.94 1.30
N SER A 287 -17.66 21.19 0.82
CA SER A 287 -16.53 21.68 0.06
C SER A 287 -16.61 21.19 -1.38
N LEU A 288 -16.34 22.08 -2.33
CA LEU A 288 -16.57 21.90 -3.76
C LEU A 288 -15.52 21.01 -4.46
N ASP A 289 -14.47 20.56 -3.77
CA ASP A 289 -13.39 19.75 -4.33
C ASP A 289 -13.38 18.35 -3.74
N PRO A 290 -13.60 17.29 -4.55
CA PRO A 290 -13.62 15.91 -4.08
C PRO A 290 -12.33 15.45 -3.40
N GLU A 291 -11.15 15.96 -3.80
CA GLU A 291 -9.87 15.60 -3.15
C GLU A 291 -9.67 16.32 -1.83
N THR A 292 -10.03 17.61 -1.77
CA THR A 292 -9.96 18.40 -0.55
C THR A 292 -10.97 17.91 0.48
N ASN A 293 -12.17 17.54 0.04
CA ASN A 293 -13.21 16.92 0.87
C ASN A 293 -12.76 15.64 1.52
N ARG A 294 -12.07 14.75 0.78
CA ARG A 294 -11.57 13.48 1.31
C ARG A 294 -10.56 13.67 2.44
N ARG A 295 -9.65 14.64 2.31
CA ARG A 295 -8.65 14.95 3.34
C ARG A 295 -9.25 15.60 4.59
N ILE A 296 -10.22 16.48 4.41
CA ILE A 296 -10.94 17.11 5.50
C ILE A 296 -11.76 16.07 6.27
N SER A 297 -12.38 15.11 5.57
CA SER A 297 -13.14 14.04 6.21
C SER A 297 -12.26 13.10 7.06
N GLU A 298 -11.02 12.80 6.63
CA GLU A 298 -10.06 12.01 7.41
C GLU A 298 -9.70 12.69 8.74
N VAL A 299 -9.38 13.99 8.70
CA VAL A 299 -9.09 14.78 9.91
C VAL A 299 -10.31 14.88 10.80
N ARG A 300 -11.48 15.10 10.22
CA ARG A 300 -12.76 15.20 10.94
C ARG A 300 -13.19 13.88 11.58
N PHE A 301 -12.86 12.73 10.96
CA PHE A 301 -13.21 11.43 11.50
C PHE A 301 -12.63 11.20 12.88
N GLY A 302 -11.34 11.47 13.09
CA GLY A 302 -10.71 11.38 14.41
C GLY A 302 -11.34 12.32 15.44
N GLU A 303 -11.59 13.58 15.06
CA GLU A 303 -12.20 14.58 15.93
C GLU A 303 -13.67 14.26 16.26
N LEU A 304 -14.42 13.73 15.31
CA LEU A 304 -15.78 13.28 15.57
C LEU A 304 -15.80 12.10 16.53
N LEU A 305 -14.99 11.06 16.30
CA LEU A 305 -14.91 9.93 17.22
C LEU A 305 -14.52 10.40 18.63
N ARG A 306 -13.56 11.34 18.74
CA ARG A 306 -13.22 11.97 20.02
C ARG A 306 -14.44 12.62 20.68
N THR A 307 -15.18 13.42 19.92
CA THR A 307 -16.35 14.16 20.44
C THR A 307 -17.45 13.21 20.85
N GLU A 308 -17.83 12.28 19.98
CA GLU A 308 -18.95 11.36 20.23
C GLU A 308 -18.64 10.33 21.33
N VAL A 309 -17.41 9.80 21.38
CA VAL A 309 -17.00 8.90 22.48
C VAL A 309 -16.95 9.66 23.80
N THR A 310 -16.43 10.90 23.81
CA THR A 310 -16.43 11.71 25.05
C THR A 310 -17.87 11.99 25.51
N ARG A 311 -18.77 12.36 24.61
CA ARG A 311 -20.20 12.54 24.92
C ARG A 311 -20.80 11.25 25.49
N ARG A 312 -20.54 10.11 24.84
CA ARG A 312 -21.02 8.78 25.27
C ARG A 312 -20.52 8.41 26.68
N LEU A 313 -19.26 8.69 26.97
CA LEU A 313 -18.69 8.44 28.31
C LEU A 313 -19.24 9.38 29.36
N THR A 314 -19.51 10.65 29.02
CA THR A 314 -20.13 11.62 29.90
C THR A 314 -21.55 11.19 30.27
N GLU A 315 -22.35 10.67 29.33
CA GLU A 315 -23.66 10.09 29.57
C GLU A 315 -23.61 8.93 30.59
N LEU A 316 -22.50 8.18 30.62
CA LEU A 316 -22.23 7.11 31.56
C LEU A 316 -21.56 7.58 32.86
N GLY A 317 -21.42 8.90 33.07
CA GLY A 317 -20.74 9.44 34.23
C GLY A 317 -19.23 9.17 34.29
N ILE A 318 -18.63 8.84 33.14
CA ILE A 318 -17.20 8.52 33.01
C ILE A 318 -16.46 9.75 32.47
N ASP A 319 -15.58 10.32 33.29
CA ASP A 319 -14.67 11.38 32.86
C ASP A 319 -13.41 10.75 32.15
N ALA A 320 -13.18 11.08 30.89
CA ALA A 320 -12.03 10.62 30.13
C ALA A 320 -11.53 11.70 29.19
N THR A 321 -10.23 12.00 29.26
CA THR A 321 -9.57 12.87 28.29
C THR A 321 -9.18 12.07 27.05
N VAL A 322 -9.74 12.45 25.90
CA VAL A 322 -9.44 11.81 24.62
C VAL A 322 -8.81 12.83 23.67
N VAL A 323 -7.73 12.44 22.99
CA VAL A 323 -7.02 13.25 21.99
C VAL A 323 -7.06 12.51 20.66
N ALA A 324 -7.49 13.17 19.60
CA ALA A 324 -7.41 12.63 18.25
C ALA A 324 -6.09 13.03 17.59
N LYS A 325 -5.49 12.10 16.83
CA LYS A 325 -4.25 12.33 16.07
C LYS A 325 -4.29 11.55 14.77
N ASN A 326 -3.91 12.18 13.68
CA ASN A 326 -3.70 11.49 12.40
C ASN A 326 -2.21 11.23 12.21
N ILE A 327 -1.88 10.05 11.68
CA ILE A 327 -0.52 9.69 11.24
C ILE A 327 -0.57 9.15 9.82
N GLY A 328 0.30 9.66 8.94
CA GLY A 328 0.28 9.25 7.54
C GLY A 328 1.31 9.99 6.69
N TYR A 329 1.27 11.31 6.68
CA TYR A 329 2.18 12.12 5.87
C TYR A 329 3.64 11.94 6.27
N GLU A 330 3.94 11.89 7.56
CA GLU A 330 5.24 11.60 8.12
C GLU A 330 5.71 10.17 7.78
N LEU A 331 4.79 9.20 7.71
CA LEU A 331 5.12 7.81 7.42
C LEU A 331 5.56 7.61 5.96
N ARG A 332 4.88 8.25 5.01
CA ARG A 332 5.14 8.06 3.57
C ARG A 332 6.34 8.86 3.05
N CYS A 333 6.83 9.84 3.82
CA CYS A 333 7.97 10.68 3.47
C CYS A 333 9.24 10.33 4.26
N ALA A 334 9.17 9.33 5.14
CA ALA A 334 10.29 8.86 5.92
C ALA A 334 11.42 8.27 5.04
N ASP A 335 12.65 8.36 5.53
CA ASP A 335 13.77 7.63 4.93
C ASP A 335 13.53 6.12 5.03
N PRO A 336 13.79 5.34 3.96
CA PRO A 336 13.53 3.92 3.98
C PRO A 336 14.42 3.19 4.98
N ILE A 337 13.85 2.24 5.71
CA ILE A 337 14.62 1.31 6.56
C ILE A 337 15.36 0.28 5.68
N PRO A 338 16.38 -0.44 6.24
CA PRO A 338 17.18 -1.39 5.47
C PRO A 338 16.36 -2.38 4.64
N PHE A 339 15.23 -2.88 5.15
CA PHE A 339 14.35 -3.77 4.40
C PHE A 339 13.86 -3.14 3.09
N ASP A 340 13.29 -1.94 3.15
CA ASP A 340 12.77 -1.27 1.96
C ASP A 340 13.92 -0.79 1.05
N MET A 341 15.09 -0.39 1.62
CA MET A 341 16.26 -0.02 0.81
C MET A 341 16.74 -1.17 -0.07
N GLU A 342 16.90 -2.37 0.49
CA GLU A 342 17.33 -3.57 -0.21
C GLU A 342 16.29 -4.00 -1.23
N TYR A 343 15.05 -4.19 -0.79
CA TYR A 343 13.95 -4.66 -1.62
C TYR A 343 13.67 -3.75 -2.81
N THR A 344 13.70 -2.44 -2.63
CA THR A 344 13.48 -1.48 -3.71
C THR A 344 14.64 -1.40 -4.71
N ARG A 345 15.86 -1.70 -4.28
CA ARG A 345 17.01 -1.86 -5.22
C ARG A 345 16.81 -3.08 -6.12
N ASP A 346 16.36 -4.19 -5.54
CA ASP A 346 16.05 -5.38 -6.32
C ASP A 346 14.93 -5.12 -7.33
N LEU A 347 13.85 -4.47 -6.90
CA LEU A 347 12.74 -4.11 -7.79
C LEU A 347 13.18 -3.20 -8.93
N GLY A 348 13.95 -2.14 -8.62
CA GLY A 348 14.46 -1.21 -9.65
C GLY A 348 15.40 -1.88 -10.64
N TYR A 349 16.33 -2.71 -10.15
CA TYR A 349 17.21 -3.50 -11.00
C TYR A 349 16.42 -4.45 -11.91
N CYS A 350 15.45 -5.19 -11.34
CA CYS A 350 14.62 -6.14 -12.08
C CYS A 350 13.72 -5.46 -13.11
N ALA A 351 13.23 -4.24 -12.84
CA ALA A 351 12.45 -3.47 -13.81
C ALA A 351 13.26 -3.19 -15.10
N SER A 352 14.46 -2.64 -14.96
CA SER A 352 15.33 -2.41 -16.11
C SER A 352 15.81 -3.70 -16.76
N LYS A 353 16.14 -4.73 -15.96
CA LYS A 353 16.54 -6.05 -16.47
C LYS A 353 15.44 -6.64 -17.35
N TYR A 354 14.20 -6.62 -16.91
CA TYR A 354 13.06 -7.20 -17.62
C TYR A 354 12.84 -6.51 -18.98
N LEU A 355 12.93 -5.19 -19.04
CA LEU A 355 12.86 -4.42 -20.28
C LEU A 355 14.03 -4.76 -21.24
N LEU A 356 15.25 -4.91 -20.69
CA LEU A 356 16.45 -5.30 -21.46
C LEU A 356 16.36 -6.73 -22.01
N ASP A 357 15.67 -7.62 -21.30
CA ASP A 357 15.38 -9.00 -21.72
C ASP A 357 14.11 -9.08 -22.61
N ASP A 358 13.70 -7.96 -23.22
CA ASP A 358 12.55 -7.82 -24.12
C ASP A 358 11.17 -7.99 -23.46
N GLY A 359 11.09 -7.95 -22.11
CA GLY A 359 9.83 -8.03 -21.37
C GLY A 359 9.02 -6.73 -21.40
N SER A 360 7.69 -6.85 -21.26
CA SER A 360 6.73 -5.73 -21.18
C SER A 360 5.49 -6.14 -20.39
N ASP A 361 4.63 -5.16 -20.10
CA ASP A 361 3.25 -5.30 -19.63
C ASP A 361 3.10 -6.09 -18.31
N ALA A 362 4.03 -5.83 -17.39
CA ALA A 362 4.07 -6.54 -16.11
C ALA A 362 4.32 -5.62 -14.92
N ILE A 363 3.81 -6.09 -13.77
CA ILE A 363 4.19 -5.60 -12.45
C ILE A 363 5.45 -6.35 -12.01
N ILE A 364 6.45 -5.61 -11.58
CA ILE A 364 7.72 -6.15 -11.13
C ILE A 364 7.58 -6.59 -9.67
N SER A 365 7.87 -7.85 -9.41
CA SER A 365 7.93 -8.37 -8.05
C SER A 365 9.14 -9.28 -7.84
N VAL A 366 9.58 -9.37 -6.60
CA VAL A 366 10.63 -10.29 -6.14
C VAL A 366 10.06 -11.08 -4.96
N HIS A 367 10.05 -12.40 -5.10
CA HIS A 367 9.55 -13.31 -4.07
C HIS A 367 10.61 -14.33 -3.69
N ASN A 368 10.95 -14.43 -2.40
CA ASN A 368 11.98 -15.32 -1.90
C ASN A 368 13.32 -15.20 -2.67
N GLY A 369 13.73 -13.96 -2.96
CA GLY A 369 14.96 -13.67 -3.71
C GLY A 369 14.90 -14.01 -5.20
N ARG A 370 13.73 -14.34 -5.74
CA ARG A 370 13.53 -14.67 -7.17
C ARG A 370 12.69 -13.60 -7.85
N PHE A 371 13.16 -13.16 -8.99
CA PHE A 371 12.40 -12.27 -9.87
C PHE A 371 11.13 -12.96 -10.38
N ASN A 372 9.99 -12.29 -10.24
CA ASN A 372 8.68 -12.82 -10.62
C ASN A 372 7.84 -11.68 -11.26
N PRO A 373 7.93 -11.47 -12.59
CA PRO A 373 7.08 -10.50 -13.26
C PRO A 373 5.65 -11.03 -13.32
N ILE A 374 4.69 -10.18 -12.98
CA ILE A 374 3.26 -10.51 -12.97
C ILE A 374 2.59 -9.72 -14.09
N PRO A 375 2.03 -10.37 -15.12
CA PRO A 375 1.31 -9.68 -16.18
C PRO A 375 0.21 -8.77 -15.61
N PHE A 376 0.02 -7.58 -16.17
CA PHE A 376 -1.00 -6.63 -15.69
C PHE A 376 -2.39 -7.25 -15.60
N ARG A 377 -2.78 -8.04 -16.63
CA ARG A 377 -4.08 -8.70 -16.72
C ARG A 377 -4.37 -9.65 -15.54
N ASP A 378 -3.34 -10.20 -14.91
CA ASP A 378 -3.50 -11.18 -13.81
C ASP A 378 -3.90 -10.49 -12.50
N LEU A 379 -3.73 -9.17 -12.40
CA LEU A 379 -4.08 -8.37 -11.24
C LEU A 379 -5.34 -7.51 -11.42
N VAL A 380 -5.95 -7.54 -12.60
CA VAL A 380 -7.20 -6.85 -12.87
C VAL A 380 -8.39 -7.71 -12.42
N ASP A 381 -9.34 -7.09 -11.79
CA ASP A 381 -10.66 -7.68 -11.54
C ASP A 381 -11.49 -7.61 -12.84
N PRO A 382 -11.84 -8.76 -13.45
CA PRO A 382 -12.55 -8.78 -14.72
C PRO A 382 -13.96 -8.18 -14.65
N THR A 383 -14.53 -8.07 -13.45
CA THR A 383 -15.87 -7.52 -13.24
C THR A 383 -15.86 -6.00 -13.22
N THR A 384 -14.84 -5.41 -12.58
CA THR A 384 -14.77 -3.96 -12.39
C THR A 384 -13.77 -3.27 -13.33
N GLY A 385 -12.90 -4.03 -14.00
CA GLY A 385 -11.80 -3.50 -14.82
C GLY A 385 -10.74 -2.71 -14.03
N ARG A 386 -10.71 -2.85 -12.70
CA ARG A 386 -9.77 -2.18 -11.80
C ARG A 386 -8.76 -3.17 -11.24
N MET A 387 -7.63 -2.66 -10.75
CA MET A 387 -6.67 -3.49 -10.02
C MET A 387 -7.34 -4.06 -8.76
N ARG A 388 -7.12 -5.35 -8.50
CA ARG A 388 -7.64 -6.01 -7.28
C ARG A 388 -7.00 -5.41 -6.05
N VAL A 389 -7.81 -5.25 -5.01
CA VAL A 389 -7.36 -4.74 -3.72
C VAL A 389 -7.09 -5.93 -2.78
N ARG A 390 -5.96 -5.88 -2.08
CA ARG A 390 -5.64 -6.80 -1.01
C ARG A 390 -6.10 -6.21 0.31
N THR A 391 -6.98 -6.92 1.00
CA THR A 391 -7.48 -6.58 2.33
C THR A 391 -6.88 -7.49 3.38
N VAL A 392 -7.01 -7.12 4.66
CA VAL A 392 -6.63 -8.01 5.77
C VAL A 392 -7.58 -9.20 5.81
N ASP A 393 -7.03 -10.40 5.73
CA ASP A 393 -7.79 -11.62 6.00
C ASP A 393 -7.91 -11.81 7.51
N ILE A 394 -9.14 -11.60 8.01
CA ILE A 394 -9.47 -11.69 9.45
C ILE A 394 -9.58 -13.13 9.96
N ASP A 395 -9.57 -14.12 9.07
CA ASP A 395 -9.61 -15.54 9.44
C ASP A 395 -8.22 -16.13 9.66
N THR A 396 -7.18 -15.39 9.33
CA THR A 396 -5.79 -15.81 9.54
C THR A 396 -5.39 -15.79 11.02
N GLU A 397 -4.47 -16.68 11.41
CA GLU A 397 -3.86 -16.65 12.74
C GLU A 397 -3.17 -15.31 13.02
N HIS A 398 -2.64 -14.66 11.99
CA HIS A 398 -2.01 -13.35 12.14
C HIS A 398 -2.97 -12.31 12.72
N TYR A 399 -4.20 -12.25 12.22
CA TYR A 399 -5.23 -11.34 12.72
C TYR A 399 -5.81 -11.84 14.05
N LYS A 400 -6.14 -13.13 14.17
CA LYS A 400 -6.68 -13.72 15.42
C LYS A 400 -5.77 -13.46 16.62
N ILE A 401 -4.45 -13.62 16.45
CA ILE A 401 -3.48 -13.29 17.50
C ILE A 401 -3.54 -11.79 17.83
N ALA A 402 -3.53 -10.90 16.82
CA ALA A 402 -3.62 -9.46 17.07
C ALA A 402 -4.89 -9.11 17.87
N ARG A 403 -6.04 -9.65 17.45
CA ARG A 403 -7.33 -9.44 18.12
C ARG A 403 -7.33 -9.92 19.58
N ARG A 404 -6.62 -11.02 19.88
CA ARG A 404 -6.51 -11.54 21.27
C ARG A 404 -5.76 -10.60 22.21
N TYR A 405 -4.76 -9.89 21.74
CA TYR A 405 -4.02 -8.92 22.54
C TYR A 405 -4.74 -7.58 22.70
N MET A 406 -5.77 -7.30 21.90
CA MET A 406 -6.56 -6.08 22.05
C MET A 406 -7.45 -6.16 23.28
N LEU A 407 -7.56 -5.03 23.98
CA LEU A 407 -8.50 -4.87 25.08
C LEU A 407 -9.83 -4.36 24.52
N ARG A 408 -10.80 -5.27 24.39
CA ARG A 408 -12.17 -4.97 23.95
C ARG A 408 -13.16 -5.81 24.75
N LEU A 409 -14.43 -5.41 24.75
CA LEU A 409 -15.47 -6.26 25.31
C LEU A 409 -15.50 -7.59 24.56
N ARG A 410 -15.67 -8.68 25.28
CA ARG A 410 -15.70 -10.04 24.78
C ARG A 410 -16.91 -10.78 25.30
N ARG A 411 -17.24 -11.90 24.70
CA ARG A 411 -18.35 -12.74 25.13
C ARG A 411 -18.17 -13.18 26.60
N ASP A 412 -16.95 -13.54 27.01
CA ASP A 412 -16.60 -13.93 28.39
C ASP A 412 -16.94 -12.86 29.40
N ASP A 413 -16.84 -11.57 29.05
CA ASP A 413 -17.19 -10.46 29.95
C ASP A 413 -18.68 -10.41 30.28
N PHE A 414 -19.54 -10.98 29.43
CA PHE A 414 -20.98 -11.06 29.61
C PHE A 414 -21.42 -12.41 30.19
N GLU A 415 -20.60 -13.45 30.09
CA GLU A 415 -20.85 -14.79 30.64
C GLU A 415 -20.38 -14.92 32.08
N ASP A 416 -19.32 -14.20 32.48
CA ASP A 416 -18.83 -14.14 33.88
C ASP A 416 -19.62 -13.08 34.70
N PRO A 417 -20.44 -13.48 35.65
CA PRO A 417 -21.24 -12.53 36.46
C PRO A 417 -20.40 -11.51 37.23
N ILE A 418 -19.18 -11.90 37.64
CA ILE A 418 -18.29 -11.03 38.43
C ILE A 418 -17.71 -9.94 37.55
N GLU A 419 -17.22 -10.34 36.37
CA GLU A 419 -16.66 -9.40 35.38
C GLU A 419 -17.74 -8.46 34.87
N LEU A 420 -18.91 -8.99 34.55
CA LEU A 420 -20.06 -8.22 34.07
C LEU A 420 -20.52 -7.17 35.09
N ASP A 421 -20.70 -7.56 36.38
CA ASP A 421 -21.06 -6.64 37.46
C ASP A 421 -19.99 -5.54 37.63
N LYS A 422 -18.72 -5.91 37.56
CA LYS A 422 -17.61 -4.94 37.63
C LYS A 422 -17.66 -3.92 36.48
N LEU A 423 -17.89 -4.38 35.24
CA LEU A 423 -17.99 -3.49 34.08
C LEU A 423 -19.21 -2.59 34.12
N ALA A 424 -20.36 -3.14 34.54
CA ALA A 424 -21.59 -2.38 34.73
C ALA A 424 -21.40 -1.25 35.78
N ARG A 425 -20.76 -1.55 36.92
CA ARG A 425 -20.45 -0.53 37.96
C ARG A 425 -19.51 0.56 37.41
N VAL A 426 -18.48 0.20 36.62
CA VAL A 426 -17.60 1.19 35.99
C VAL A 426 -18.35 2.11 35.02
N ALA A 427 -19.38 1.57 34.38
CA ALA A 427 -20.24 2.33 33.47
C ALA A 427 -21.41 3.04 34.18
N HIS A 428 -21.53 2.93 35.51
CA HIS A 428 -22.64 3.45 36.31
C HIS A 428 -24.02 2.97 35.85
N LEU A 429 -24.09 1.71 35.38
CA LEU A 429 -25.29 1.05 34.87
C LEU A 429 -25.63 -0.16 35.73
N SER A 430 -26.89 -0.58 35.70
CA SER A 430 -27.25 -1.93 36.12
C SER A 430 -26.69 -2.98 35.16
N VAL A 431 -26.61 -4.22 35.57
CA VAL A 431 -26.16 -5.34 34.72
C VAL A 431 -27.02 -5.47 33.47
N GLU A 432 -28.33 -5.31 33.63
CA GLU A 432 -29.30 -5.37 32.54
C GLU A 432 -29.13 -4.24 31.53
N GLU A 433 -28.92 -3.01 32.01
CA GLU A 433 -28.66 -1.85 31.16
C GLU A 433 -27.31 -1.97 30.41
N PHE A 434 -26.28 -2.50 31.07
CA PHE A 434 -24.99 -2.71 30.46
C PHE A 434 -25.09 -3.76 29.33
N ARG A 435 -25.80 -4.88 29.57
CA ARG A 435 -26.09 -5.86 28.52
C ARG A 435 -26.82 -5.23 27.36
N LEU A 436 -27.94 -4.54 27.61
CA LEU A 436 -28.74 -3.90 26.59
C LEU A 436 -27.93 -2.95 25.70
N GLN A 437 -26.94 -2.26 26.29
CA GLN A 437 -26.18 -1.23 25.58
C GLN A 437 -24.92 -1.75 24.88
N PHE A 438 -24.33 -2.85 25.33
CA PHE A 438 -22.99 -3.27 24.85
C PHE A 438 -22.91 -4.74 24.38
N GLU A 439 -23.83 -5.63 24.75
CA GLU A 439 -23.72 -7.07 24.43
C GLU A 439 -23.77 -7.35 22.91
N TYR A 440 -24.45 -6.49 22.14
CA TYR A 440 -24.49 -6.60 20.66
C TYR A 440 -23.09 -6.50 20.00
N LEU A 441 -22.11 -5.87 20.67
CA LEU A 441 -20.74 -5.75 20.18
C LEU A 441 -19.99 -7.08 20.09
N VAL A 442 -20.46 -8.07 20.86
CA VAL A 442 -19.80 -9.38 20.97
C VAL A 442 -20.55 -10.51 20.28
N ALA A 443 -21.62 -10.18 19.54
CA ALA A 443 -22.43 -11.18 18.84
C ALA A 443 -21.58 -12.03 17.88
N ASP A 444 -20.62 -11.38 17.20
CA ASP A 444 -19.73 -12.00 16.21
C ASP A 444 -18.33 -12.32 16.80
N GLU A 445 -18.15 -12.26 18.12
CA GLU A 445 -16.89 -12.61 18.74
C GLU A 445 -16.63 -14.12 18.65
N PRO A 446 -15.39 -14.54 18.34
CA PRO A 446 -15.03 -15.94 18.40
C PRO A 446 -15.19 -16.48 19.83
N PRO A 447 -15.49 -17.78 19.99
CA PRO A 447 -15.63 -18.38 21.30
C PRO A 447 -14.36 -18.18 22.14
N PRO A 448 -14.49 -18.13 23.48
CA PRO A 448 -13.37 -18.01 24.40
C PRO A 448 -12.35 -19.13 24.18
N LEU A 449 -11.06 -18.85 24.41
CA LEU A 449 -10.07 -19.89 24.53
C LEU A 449 -10.26 -20.56 25.89
N HIS A 450 -10.88 -21.73 25.91
CA HIS A 450 -10.88 -22.55 27.10
C HIS A 450 -9.48 -23.15 27.25
N PHE A 451 -8.74 -22.66 28.21
CA PHE A 451 -7.59 -23.39 28.72
C PHE A 451 -8.16 -24.47 29.66
N GLU A 452 -8.05 -25.72 29.29
CA GLU A 452 -8.19 -26.80 30.24
C GLU A 452 -7.16 -26.57 31.33
N ARG A 453 -7.62 -26.34 32.58
CA ARG A 453 -6.78 -26.15 33.76
C ARG A 453 -6.24 -27.47 34.25
#